data_c7c4b43c2e9f357ace065cfaab132b02
#
_entry.id   c7c4b43c2e9f357ace065cfaab132b02
#
_cell.length_a   1.000
_cell.length_b   1.000
_cell.length_c   1.000
_cell.angle_alpha   90.00
_cell.angle_beta   90.00
_cell.angle_gamma   90.00
#
_symmetry.space_group_name_H-M   'P 1'
#
loop_
_entity.id
_entity.type
_entity.pdbx_description
1 polymer ?
#
loop_
_entity_poly.entity_id
_entity_poly.type
_entity_poly.pdbx_seq_one_letter_code
_entity_poly.pdbx_strand_id
1 'polypeptide(L)'
;MTTSENPLLRVVAAEYVRDYTLRLTFSTGEVRLVDFTPLMQKGICRKLRDLDYFKSFRLDPFTVDWNDEIGFAPRYLYERGMAA
;
A
#
# COMPACT_ATOMS: atom_id res chain seq x y z
N MET A 1 1.81 6.84 27.71
CA MET A 1 1.78 6.79 27.14
C MET A 1 1.60 6.55 26.37
N THR A 2 1.42 6.37 26.13
CA THR A 2 1.35 6.15 25.43
C THR A 2 1.18 6.06 24.57
N THR A 3 0.97 6.00 24.37
CA THR A 3 0.78 5.88 23.61
C THR A 3 1.10 5.80 22.77
N SER A 4 1.53 5.68 22.75
CA SER A 4 1.83 5.68 21.87
C SER A 4 1.73 5.25 20.94
N GLU A 5 1.31 4.80 20.89
CA GLU A 5 1.07 4.41 19.94
C GLU A 5 1.16 5.02 18.96
N ASN A 6 1.45 4.89 18.42
CA ASN A 6 1.59 5.40 17.35
C ASN A 6 0.54 5.47 16.42
N PRO A 7 -0.25 6.34 16.58
CA PRO A 7 -1.40 6.45 15.78
C PRO A 7 -1.15 6.76 14.33
N LEU A 8 0.04 7.17 14.01
CA LEU A 8 0.30 7.62 12.66
C LEU A 8 1.09 6.61 11.86
N LEU A 9 0.55 5.41 11.73
CA LEU A 9 1.13 4.44 10.84
C LEU A 9 1.06 4.97 9.40
N ARG A 10 2.19 5.01 8.73
CA ARG A 10 2.27 5.50 7.36
C ARG A 10 3.11 4.58 6.51
N VAL A 11 2.88 4.62 5.20
CA VAL A 11 3.78 3.99 4.24
C VAL A 11 4.78 5.06 3.84
N VAL A 12 6.05 4.83 4.12
CA VAL A 12 7.10 5.81 3.86
C VAL A 12 7.92 5.49 2.62
N ALA A 13 7.80 4.30 2.08
CA ALA A 13 8.46 3.93 0.83
C ALA A 13 7.69 2.81 0.18
N ALA A 14 7.76 2.75 -1.14
CA ALA A 14 7.07 1.71 -1.89
C ALA A 14 7.91 1.37 -3.11
N GLU A 15 7.92 0.08 -3.46
CA GLU A 15 8.73 -0.41 -4.55
C GLU A 15 7.97 -1.52 -5.27
N TYR A 16 7.93 -1.45 -6.59
CA TYR A 16 7.31 -2.51 -7.38
C TYR A 16 8.19 -3.75 -7.35
N VAL A 17 7.60 -4.90 -7.09
CA VAL A 17 8.33 -6.16 -7.02
C VAL A 17 8.03 -7.03 -8.24
N ARG A 18 6.76 -7.44 -8.38
CA ARG A 18 6.33 -8.26 -9.51
C ARG A 18 4.81 -8.31 -9.52
N ASP A 19 4.25 -8.64 -10.68
CA ASP A 19 2.81 -8.81 -10.81
C ASP A 19 2.06 -7.65 -10.15
N TYR A 20 1.23 -7.93 -9.19
CA TYR A 20 0.48 -6.89 -8.46
C TYR A 20 0.94 -6.79 -7.01
N THR A 21 2.24 -6.96 -6.81
CA THR A 21 2.85 -6.95 -5.48
C THR A 21 3.78 -5.76 -5.33
N LEU A 22 3.62 -5.03 -4.24
CA LEU A 22 4.52 -3.95 -3.86
C LEU A 22 5.21 -4.30 -2.56
N ARG A 23 6.46 -3.84 -2.44
CA ARG A 23 7.18 -3.89 -1.17
C ARG A 23 6.99 -2.53 -0.50
N LEU A 24 6.34 -2.54 0.65
CA LEU A 24 6.04 -1.31 1.36
C LEU A 24 6.84 -1.23 2.64
N THR A 25 7.47 -0.09 2.86
CA THR A 25 8.15 0.21 4.12
C THR A 25 7.23 1.11 4.93
N PHE A 26 6.97 0.71 6.15
CA PHE A 26 6.07 1.46 7.03
C PHE A 26 6.86 2.33 7.99
N SER A 27 6.18 3.31 8.57
CA SER A 27 6.83 4.24 9.48
C SER A 27 7.40 3.57 10.74
N THR A 28 6.98 2.35 11.01
CA THR A 28 7.53 1.55 12.11
C THR A 28 8.91 0.99 11.78
N GLY A 29 9.31 1.08 10.52
CA GLY A 29 10.55 0.45 10.06
C GLY A 29 10.33 -0.93 9.46
N GLU A 30 9.13 -1.47 9.59
CA GLU A 30 8.85 -2.79 9.03
C GLU A 30 8.66 -2.73 7.52
N VAL A 31 9.09 -3.78 6.84
CA VAL A 31 8.92 -3.91 5.39
C VAL A 31 8.03 -5.09 5.14
N ARG A 32 7.00 -4.91 4.32
CA ARG A 32 6.06 -5.97 4.01
C ARG A 32 5.77 -6.02 2.54
N LEU A 33 5.51 -7.23 2.05
CA LEU A 33 5.06 -7.43 0.68
C LEU A 33 3.54 -7.50 0.69
N VAL A 34 2.92 -6.70 -0.14
CA VAL A 34 1.46 -6.66 -0.22
C VAL A 34 1.04 -7.04 -1.63
N ASP A 35 0.24 -8.10 -1.74
CA ASP A 35 -0.34 -8.53 -3.00
C ASP A 35 -1.70 -7.85 -3.13
N PHE A 36 -1.84 -7.01 -4.13
CA PHE A 36 -3.05 -6.23 -4.31
C PHE A 36 -4.13 -6.96 -5.12
N THR A 37 -3.83 -8.16 -5.62
CA THR A 37 -4.80 -8.89 -6.43
C THR A 37 -6.17 -9.02 -5.75
N PRO A 38 -6.25 -9.41 -4.47
CA PRO A 38 -7.57 -9.52 -3.83
C PRO A 38 -8.29 -8.19 -3.69
N LEU A 39 -7.59 -7.09 -3.83
CA LEU A 39 -8.16 -5.75 -3.64
C LEU A 39 -8.72 -5.18 -4.92
N MET A 40 -8.60 -5.88 -6.03
CA MET A 40 -8.96 -5.39 -7.36
C MET A 40 -10.32 -5.89 -7.83
N GLN A 41 -11.15 -6.32 -6.90
CA GLN A 41 -12.37 -7.03 -7.25
C GLN A 41 -13.57 -6.13 -7.54
N LYS A 42 -13.58 -4.94 -6.97
CA LYS A 42 -14.79 -4.13 -7.01
C LYS A 42 -14.51 -2.67 -7.31
N GLY A 43 -15.50 -2.04 -7.93
CA GLY A 43 -15.50 -0.60 -8.10
C GLY A 43 -14.29 -0.08 -8.82
N ILE A 44 -13.87 1.10 -8.40
CA ILE A 44 -12.75 1.78 -9.05
C ILE A 44 -11.45 1.01 -8.93
N CYS A 45 -11.32 0.15 -7.92
CA CYS A 45 -10.10 -0.64 -7.74
C CYS A 45 -9.85 -1.61 -8.89
N ARG A 46 -10.85 -1.86 -9.71
CA ARG A 46 -10.66 -2.72 -10.88
C ARG A 46 -9.66 -2.14 -11.87
N LYS A 47 -9.46 -0.84 -11.84
CA LYS A 47 -8.45 -0.19 -12.69
C LYS A 47 -7.05 -0.72 -12.42
N LEU A 48 -6.80 -1.19 -11.21
CA LEU A 48 -5.49 -1.71 -10.84
C LEU A 48 -5.13 -2.98 -11.59
N ARG A 49 -6.09 -3.61 -12.24
CA ARG A 49 -5.82 -4.80 -13.05
C ARG A 49 -4.96 -4.48 -14.27
N ASP A 50 -4.97 -3.22 -14.70
CA ASP A 50 -4.08 -2.77 -15.74
C ASP A 50 -2.70 -2.60 -15.11
N LEU A 51 -1.76 -3.44 -15.50
CA LEU A 51 -0.46 -3.46 -14.87
C LEU A 51 0.28 -2.13 -15.01
N ASP A 52 0.16 -1.48 -16.16
CA ASP A 52 0.79 -0.18 -16.33
C ASP A 52 0.21 0.84 -15.35
N TYR A 53 -1.10 0.81 -15.16
CA TYR A 53 -1.72 1.71 -14.20
C TYR A 53 -1.26 1.37 -12.79
N PHE A 54 -1.21 0.07 -12.47
CA PHE A 54 -0.76 -0.37 -11.15
C PHE A 54 0.65 0.13 -10.86
N LYS A 55 1.52 0.08 -11.84
CA LYS A 55 2.91 0.51 -11.66
C LYS A 55 3.05 2.02 -11.55
N SER A 56 2.01 2.76 -11.83
CA SER A 56 2.04 4.22 -11.78
C SER A 56 1.79 4.78 -10.37
N PHE A 57 1.78 3.93 -9.36
CA PHE A 57 1.53 4.34 -7.98
C PHE A 57 2.46 5.46 -7.54
N ARG A 58 2.00 6.23 -6.56
CA ARG A 58 2.80 7.28 -5.95
C ARG A 58 2.61 7.23 -4.45
N LEU A 59 3.53 7.86 -3.74
CA LEU A 59 3.38 8.01 -2.29
C LEU A 59 2.75 9.36 -2.01
N ASP A 60 1.69 9.37 -1.22
CA ASP A 60 1.20 10.60 -0.65
C ASP A 60 1.75 10.68 0.78
N PRO A 61 1.41 11.69 1.57
CA PRO A 61 2.00 11.81 2.91
C PRO A 61 1.74 10.64 3.86
N PHE A 62 0.78 9.78 3.54
CA PHE A 62 0.39 8.72 4.47
C PHE A 62 0.45 7.32 3.88
N THR A 63 0.27 7.19 2.57
CA THR A 63 0.15 5.87 1.97
C THR A 63 0.48 5.92 0.49
N VAL A 64 0.32 4.81 -0.18
CA VAL A 64 0.47 4.73 -1.62
C VAL A 64 -0.88 5.01 -2.25
N ASP A 65 -0.89 5.72 -3.37
CA ASP A 65 -2.13 5.97 -4.08
C ASP A 65 -1.92 5.88 -5.59
N TRP A 66 -3.03 5.89 -6.32
CA TRP A 66 -3.04 5.85 -7.78
C TRP A 66 -3.87 7.03 -8.27
N ASN A 67 -3.16 8.04 -8.77
CA ASN A 67 -3.77 9.19 -9.43
C ASN A 67 -4.82 9.91 -8.58
N ASP A 68 -4.65 9.88 -7.27
CA ASP A 68 -5.59 10.47 -6.30
C ASP A 68 -6.99 9.88 -6.37
N GLU A 69 -7.17 8.76 -7.10
CA GLU A 69 -8.47 8.10 -7.21
C GLU A 69 -8.58 6.90 -6.30
N ILE A 70 -7.48 6.19 -6.12
CA ILE A 70 -7.47 4.95 -5.37
C ILE A 70 -6.38 5.03 -4.32
N GLY A 71 -6.74 4.72 -3.09
CA GLY A 71 -5.79 4.66 -2.00
C GLY A 71 -6.27 3.68 -0.96
N PHE A 72 -5.38 3.24 -0.11
CA PHE A 72 -5.70 2.27 0.94
C PHE A 72 -5.12 2.77 2.24
N ALA A 73 -5.87 2.63 3.33
CA ALA A 73 -5.38 3.04 4.64
C ALA A 73 -4.10 2.27 4.96
N PRO A 74 -3.09 2.93 5.54
CA PRO A 74 -1.83 2.25 5.85
C PRO A 74 -2.02 1.02 6.73
N ARG A 75 -2.90 1.09 7.74
CA ARG A 75 -3.12 -0.06 8.61
C ARG A 75 -3.71 -1.23 7.85
N TYR A 76 -4.58 -0.95 6.90
CA TYR A 76 -5.18 -2.00 6.09
C TYR A 76 -4.09 -2.75 5.32
N LEU A 77 -3.17 -2.01 4.71
CA LEU A 77 -2.07 -2.61 3.97
C LEU A 77 -1.10 -3.32 4.90
N TYR A 78 -0.86 -2.74 6.07
CA TYR A 78 0.02 -3.32 7.05
C TYR A 78 -0.48 -4.70 7.48
N GLU A 79 -1.78 -4.82 7.73
CA GLU A 79 -2.36 -6.07 8.19
C GLU A 79 -2.43 -7.12 7.10
N ARG A 80 -2.51 -6.70 5.84
CA ARG A 80 -2.53 -7.64 4.73
C ARG A 80 -1.14 -8.07 4.29
N GLY A 81 -0.13 -7.31 4.66
CA GLY A 81 1.22 -7.57 4.19
C GLY A 81 1.85 -8.79 4.84
N MET A 82 2.79 -9.38 4.13
CA MET A 82 3.60 -10.48 4.64
C MET A 82 5.01 -9.99 4.86
N ALA A 83 5.68 -10.54 5.84
CA ALA A 83 7.05 -10.15 6.12
C ALA A 83 7.90 -10.30 4.86
N ALA A 84 8.69 -9.30 4.58
CA ALA A 84 9.55 -9.30 3.40
C ALA A 84 10.86 -10.03 3.66
#